data_b3f77d64d6c588ccecd6fa342fd19d5d
#
_entry.id   b3f77d64d6c588ccecd6fa342fd19d5d
#
_cell.length_a   1.000
_cell.length_b   1.000
_cell.length_c   1.000
_cell.angle_alpha   90.00
_cell.angle_beta   90.00
_cell.angle_gamma   90.00
#
_symmetry.space_group_name_H-M   'P 1'
#
loop_
_entity.id
_entity.type
_entity.pdbx_description
1 polymer ?
#
loop_
_entity_poly.entity_id
_entity_poly.type
_entity_poly.pdbx_seq_one_letter_code
_entity_poly.pdbx_strand_id
1 'polypeptide(L)'
;AAYRKYEKTGFVLGESRIDLMPEALRRYRDELRGTSPAGPVSGKTFRLISGRSPWQTHTITQDLYPAGDARRRVTMLINDRDAEELGLQSGDKAVVSGTKGSIRVILETSADLRRGVLRGQYGWGTSACLLRFSLEGSYNLNELTDADALEPATGDACFGDLRVTIRREK
;
A
#
# COMPACT_ATOMS: atom_id res chain seq x y z
N ALA A 1 31.78 -16.99 -0.50
CA ALA A 1 32.24 -17.22 0.89
C ALA A 1 31.15 -16.93 1.91
N ALA A 2 30.21 -15.98 1.67
CA ALA A 2 29.06 -15.72 2.55
C ALA A 2 27.96 -16.78 2.42
N TYR A 3 27.92 -17.50 1.34
CA TYR A 3 26.89 -18.45 0.94
C TYR A 3 26.78 -19.70 1.85
N ARG A 4 27.87 -20.09 2.54
CA ARG A 4 27.91 -21.26 3.43
C ARG A 4 28.00 -20.91 4.91
N LYS A 5 27.60 -19.70 5.27
CA LYS A 5 27.67 -19.23 6.66
C LYS A 5 26.91 -20.15 7.63
N TYR A 6 25.77 -20.63 7.22
CA TYR A 6 24.91 -21.48 8.06
C TYR A 6 25.35 -22.94 8.14
N GLU A 7 26.16 -23.45 7.20
CA GLU A 7 26.74 -24.79 7.29
C GLU A 7 27.78 -24.90 8.42
N LYS A 8 28.47 -23.80 8.73
CA LYS A 8 29.51 -23.75 9.77
C LYS A 8 29.00 -23.31 11.14
N THR A 9 27.97 -22.50 11.22
CA THR A 9 27.51 -21.89 12.47
C THR A 9 26.17 -22.45 12.95
N GLY A 10 25.49 -23.28 12.17
CA GLY A 10 24.12 -23.70 12.43
C GLY A 10 23.13 -22.52 12.40
N PHE A 11 21.90 -22.78 12.71
CA PHE A 11 20.91 -21.73 12.93
C PHE A 11 21.15 -21.08 14.30
N VAL A 12 21.13 -19.75 14.33
CA VAL A 12 21.35 -18.92 15.54
C VAL A 12 20.36 -19.23 16.67
N LEU A 13 19.30 -19.96 16.39
CA LEU A 13 18.22 -20.29 17.33
C LEU A 13 18.46 -21.54 18.17
N GLY A 14 19.67 -22.11 18.19
CA GLY A 14 20.06 -23.23 19.06
C GLY A 14 19.41 -24.57 18.77
N GLU A 15 18.32 -24.59 18.02
CA GLU A 15 17.63 -25.78 17.53
C GLU A 15 17.69 -25.85 16.01
N SER A 16 17.84 -27.05 15.47
CA SER A 16 17.91 -27.28 14.02
C SER A 16 16.55 -27.16 13.32
N ARG A 17 15.56 -26.63 14.00
CA ARG A 17 14.19 -26.44 13.48
C ARG A 17 13.75 -24.99 13.59
N ILE A 18 13.08 -24.50 12.55
CA ILE A 18 12.41 -23.20 12.57
C ILE A 18 11.03 -23.42 13.17
N ASP A 19 10.71 -22.76 14.29
CA ASP A 19 9.36 -22.70 14.81
C ASP A 19 8.54 -21.73 13.95
N LEU A 20 7.63 -22.27 13.14
CA LEU A 20 6.75 -21.49 12.27
C LEU A 20 5.58 -20.84 13.03
N MET A 21 5.39 -21.18 14.31
CA MET A 21 4.32 -20.66 15.15
C MET A 21 4.85 -20.33 16.56
N PRO A 22 5.75 -19.35 16.69
CA PRO A 22 6.26 -18.93 17.99
C PRO A 22 5.13 -18.42 18.88
N GLU A 23 5.39 -18.34 20.18
CA GLU A 23 4.37 -17.98 21.19
C GLU A 23 3.64 -16.67 20.88
N ALA A 24 4.37 -15.66 20.38
CA ALA A 24 3.77 -14.38 19.98
C ALA A 24 2.73 -14.55 18.87
N LEU A 25 3.01 -15.38 17.85
CA LEU A 25 2.06 -15.67 16.78
C LEU A 25 0.88 -16.52 17.25
N ARG A 26 1.09 -17.41 18.23
CA ARG A 26 -0.02 -18.19 18.82
C ARG A 26 -1.02 -17.30 19.53
N ARG A 27 -0.53 -16.37 20.36
CA ARG A 27 -1.38 -15.37 21.04
C ARG A 27 -2.16 -14.53 20.04
N TYR A 28 -1.47 -13.99 19.06
CA TYR A 28 -2.09 -13.16 18.02
C TYR A 28 -3.15 -13.92 17.21
N ARG A 29 -2.88 -15.18 16.86
CA ARG A 29 -3.86 -16.06 16.20
C ARG A 29 -5.12 -16.23 17.05
N ASP A 30 -4.97 -16.41 18.35
CA ASP A 30 -6.09 -16.65 19.24
C ASP A 30 -6.91 -15.36 19.46
N GLU A 31 -6.28 -14.21 19.51
CA GLU A 31 -6.93 -12.90 19.46
C GLU A 31 -7.71 -12.70 18.16
N LEU A 32 -7.10 -13.01 17.01
CA LEU A 32 -7.77 -12.90 15.70
C LEU A 32 -8.99 -13.80 15.57
N ARG A 33 -8.99 -14.99 16.18
CA ARG A 33 -10.14 -15.91 16.18
C ARG A 33 -11.36 -15.33 16.92
N GLY A 34 -11.12 -14.47 17.89
CA GLY A 34 -12.16 -13.74 18.60
C GLY A 34 -12.69 -12.49 17.89
N THR A 35 -12.02 -12.05 16.83
CA THR A 35 -12.42 -10.86 16.08
C THR A 35 -13.21 -11.22 14.84
N SER A 36 -14.40 -10.63 14.67
CA SER A 36 -15.07 -10.66 13.36
C SER A 36 -14.26 -9.90 12.34
N PRO A 37 -14.18 -10.39 11.10
CA PRO A 37 -13.61 -9.59 10.02
C PRO A 37 -14.26 -8.20 10.00
N ALA A 38 -13.47 -7.16 9.97
CA ALA A 38 -14.02 -5.82 9.85
C ALA A 38 -14.98 -5.78 8.65
N GLY A 39 -16.24 -5.44 8.92
CA GLY A 39 -17.29 -5.39 7.91
C GLY A 39 -16.93 -4.47 6.74
N PRO A 40 -17.71 -4.51 5.66
CA PRO A 40 -17.50 -3.61 4.54
C PRO A 40 -17.51 -2.17 5.05
N VAL A 41 -16.58 -1.39 4.53
CA VAL A 41 -16.53 0.04 4.82
C VAL A 41 -17.76 0.66 4.16
N SER A 42 -18.60 1.32 4.96
CA SER A 42 -19.81 1.97 4.47
C SER A 42 -19.59 3.46 4.32
N GLY A 43 -20.30 4.07 3.36
CA GLY A 43 -20.26 5.51 3.12
C GLY A 43 -19.04 5.97 2.31
N LYS A 44 -18.53 7.16 2.63
CA LYS A 44 -17.43 7.81 1.90
C LYS A 44 -16.03 7.38 2.37
N THR A 45 -15.93 6.33 3.18
CA THR A 45 -14.67 5.80 3.71
C THR A 45 -14.27 4.57 2.92
N PHE A 46 -13.01 4.48 2.55
CA PHE A 46 -12.43 3.39 1.78
C PHE A 46 -11.32 2.71 2.56
N ARG A 47 -11.08 1.47 2.20
CA ARG A 47 -9.92 0.69 2.61
C ARG A 47 -8.83 0.89 1.57
N LEU A 48 -7.73 1.55 1.94
CA LEU A 48 -6.59 1.70 1.06
C LEU A 48 -5.65 0.52 1.24
N ILE A 49 -5.35 -0.14 0.12
CA ILE A 49 -4.33 -1.19 0.03
C ILE A 49 -3.19 -0.72 -0.85
N SER A 50 -1.98 -1.12 -0.51
CA SER A 50 -0.82 -0.87 -1.35
C SER A 50 -0.61 -1.99 -2.36
N GLY A 51 -0.14 -1.65 -3.56
CA GLY A 51 0.13 -2.62 -4.60
C GLY A 51 1.35 -2.24 -5.43
N ARG A 52 1.96 -3.25 -6.06
CA ARG A 52 3.08 -3.05 -6.99
C ARG A 52 2.58 -2.82 -8.41
N SER A 53 3.33 -2.03 -9.17
CA SER A 53 3.27 -2.07 -10.61
C SER A 53 4.14 -3.25 -11.11
N PRO A 54 3.73 -3.99 -12.15
CA PRO A 54 4.54 -5.05 -12.74
C PRO A 54 5.90 -4.57 -13.26
N TRP A 55 5.99 -3.28 -13.57
CA TRP A 55 7.16 -2.64 -14.18
C TRP A 55 8.09 -1.98 -13.18
N GLN A 56 7.80 -2.08 -11.88
CA GLN A 56 8.52 -1.35 -10.85
C GLN A 56 8.99 -2.27 -9.74
N THR A 57 10.26 -2.17 -9.41
CA THR A 57 10.86 -2.82 -8.24
C THR A 57 11.15 -1.76 -7.18
N HIS A 58 10.22 -1.57 -6.26
CA HIS A 58 10.28 -0.50 -5.25
C HIS A 58 10.56 0.86 -5.90
N THR A 59 11.58 1.58 -5.43
CA THR A 59 12.01 2.88 -5.98
C THR A 59 13.11 2.75 -7.05
N ILE A 60 13.69 1.55 -7.23
CA ILE A 60 14.92 1.33 -7.99
C ILE A 60 14.71 1.56 -9.49
N THR A 61 13.53 1.23 -10.00
CA THR A 61 13.26 1.23 -11.45
C THR A 61 12.47 2.46 -11.92
N GLN A 62 12.32 3.48 -11.06
CA GLN A 62 11.52 4.66 -11.39
C GLN A 62 12.04 5.41 -12.63
N ASP A 63 13.35 5.48 -12.82
CA ASP A 63 13.99 6.18 -13.93
C ASP A 63 14.41 5.26 -15.09
N LEU A 64 14.03 4.00 -15.08
CA LEU A 64 14.39 3.03 -16.12
C LEU A 64 13.69 3.31 -17.44
N TYR A 65 12.52 3.88 -17.40
CA TYR A 65 11.70 4.18 -18.57
C TYR A 65 11.67 5.67 -18.86
N PRO A 66 11.65 6.09 -20.15
CA PRO A 66 11.61 7.50 -20.50
C PRO A 66 10.32 8.19 -20.01
N ALA A 67 10.36 9.50 -19.90
CA ALA A 67 9.17 10.29 -19.59
C ALA A 67 8.09 10.05 -20.66
N GLY A 68 6.84 9.94 -20.21
CA GLY A 68 5.69 9.64 -21.08
C GLY A 68 5.45 8.15 -21.37
N ASP A 69 6.35 7.26 -20.95
CA ASP A 69 6.13 5.82 -21.07
C ASP A 69 4.98 5.38 -20.16
N ALA A 70 4.03 4.62 -20.71
CA ALA A 70 2.86 4.13 -19.99
C ALA A 70 3.22 3.31 -18.73
N ARG A 71 4.38 2.68 -18.69
CA ARG A 71 4.89 1.93 -17.53
C ARG A 71 5.24 2.82 -16.35
N ARG A 72 5.36 4.13 -16.57
CA ARG A 72 5.58 5.15 -15.52
C ARG A 72 4.29 5.82 -15.04
N ARG A 73 3.15 5.39 -15.54
CA ARG A 73 1.87 5.97 -15.13
C ARG A 73 1.57 5.61 -13.67
N VAL A 74 1.41 6.62 -12.85
CA VAL A 74 1.07 6.48 -11.43
C VAL A 74 -0.38 6.86 -11.25
N THR A 75 -1.21 5.86 -10.95
CA THR A 75 -2.65 6.05 -10.72
C THR A 75 -3.07 5.38 -9.43
N MET A 76 -4.19 5.83 -8.88
CA MET A 76 -4.87 5.13 -7.80
C MET A 76 -6.14 4.49 -8.34
N LEU A 77 -6.26 3.18 -8.16
CA LEU A 77 -7.43 2.45 -8.62
C LEU A 77 -8.59 2.60 -7.64
N ILE A 78 -9.77 2.78 -8.21
CA ILE A 78 -11.06 2.79 -7.51
C ILE A 78 -12.04 1.91 -8.28
N ASN A 79 -12.98 1.23 -7.58
CA ASN A 79 -14.05 0.52 -8.26
C ASN A 79 -14.90 1.49 -9.10
N ASP A 80 -15.30 1.09 -10.31
CA ASP A 80 -16.06 1.92 -11.25
C ASP A 80 -17.39 2.41 -10.66
N ARG A 81 -18.13 1.56 -9.94
CA ARG A 81 -19.40 1.95 -9.28
C ARG A 81 -19.18 2.91 -8.13
N ASP A 82 -18.11 2.72 -7.35
CA ASP A 82 -17.78 3.65 -6.26
C ASP A 82 -17.38 5.02 -6.82
N ALA A 83 -16.65 5.05 -7.94
CA ALA A 83 -16.31 6.28 -8.65
C ALA A 83 -17.56 7.00 -9.16
N GLU A 84 -18.49 6.27 -9.78
CA GLU A 84 -19.77 6.79 -10.28
C GLU A 84 -20.60 7.41 -9.14
N GLU A 85 -20.75 6.72 -8.00
CA GLU A 85 -21.46 7.21 -6.83
C GLU A 85 -20.86 8.50 -6.24
N LEU A 86 -19.55 8.71 -6.45
CA LEU A 86 -18.83 9.92 -6.03
C LEU A 86 -18.77 11.00 -7.11
N GLY A 87 -19.30 10.73 -8.31
CA GLY A 87 -19.18 11.61 -9.46
C GLY A 87 -17.75 11.73 -9.98
N LEU A 88 -16.93 10.70 -9.82
CA LEU A 88 -15.54 10.62 -10.24
C LEU A 88 -15.39 9.71 -11.46
N GLN A 89 -14.34 9.92 -12.25
CA GLN A 89 -14.04 9.12 -13.43
C GLN A 89 -12.53 8.93 -13.59
N SER A 90 -12.12 8.00 -14.46
CA SER A 90 -10.72 7.82 -14.84
C SER A 90 -10.12 9.10 -15.38
N GLY A 91 -8.93 9.46 -14.89
CA GLY A 91 -8.22 10.68 -15.24
C GLY A 91 -8.51 11.86 -14.30
N ASP A 92 -9.52 11.78 -13.46
CA ASP A 92 -9.79 12.84 -12.49
C ASP A 92 -8.66 12.97 -11.47
N LYS A 93 -8.35 14.21 -11.11
CA LYS A 93 -7.49 14.53 -9.96
C LYS A 93 -8.33 14.48 -8.69
N ALA A 94 -7.86 13.74 -7.72
CA ALA A 94 -8.53 13.56 -6.43
C ALA A 94 -7.57 13.74 -5.25
N VAL A 95 -8.15 14.08 -4.10
CA VAL A 95 -7.45 14.14 -2.83
C VAL A 95 -7.91 12.96 -1.99
N VAL A 96 -6.97 12.14 -1.57
CA VAL A 96 -7.17 11.03 -0.64
C VAL A 96 -6.61 11.43 0.71
N SER A 97 -7.43 11.34 1.74
CA SER A 97 -7.08 11.77 3.10
C SER A 97 -7.23 10.63 4.09
N GLY A 98 -6.18 10.40 4.86
CA GLY A 98 -6.14 9.51 5.99
C GLY A 98 -6.18 10.29 7.31
N THR A 99 -5.85 9.62 8.41
CA THR A 99 -5.82 10.22 9.76
C THR A 99 -4.64 11.17 9.95
N LYS A 100 -3.52 10.92 9.28
CA LYS A 100 -2.26 11.67 9.48
C LYS A 100 -1.94 12.67 8.35
N GLY A 101 -2.53 12.49 7.18
CA GLY A 101 -2.22 13.37 6.05
C GLY A 101 -3.14 13.17 4.85
N SER A 102 -2.77 13.81 3.75
CA SER A 102 -3.48 13.68 2.48
C SER A 102 -2.54 13.72 1.30
N ILE A 103 -2.88 12.99 0.26
CA ILE A 103 -2.15 12.92 -1.00
C ILE A 103 -3.05 13.30 -2.17
N ARG A 104 -2.45 13.84 -3.23
CA ARG A 104 -3.10 14.07 -4.52
C ARG A 104 -2.81 12.92 -5.45
N VAL A 105 -3.82 12.45 -6.15
CA VAL A 105 -3.72 11.27 -7.02
C VAL A 105 -4.46 11.51 -8.32
N ILE A 106 -4.06 10.78 -9.37
CA ILE A 106 -4.86 10.62 -10.58
C ILE A 106 -5.60 9.29 -10.45
N LEU A 107 -6.92 9.31 -10.67
CA LEU A 107 -7.76 8.12 -10.54
C LEU A 107 -7.73 7.28 -11.81
N GLU A 108 -7.88 5.99 -11.61
CA GLU A 108 -8.19 5.02 -12.65
C GLU A 108 -9.28 4.08 -12.13
N THR A 109 -10.36 3.95 -12.88
CA THR A 109 -11.48 3.08 -12.50
C THR A 109 -11.24 1.65 -12.97
N SER A 110 -11.72 0.67 -12.20
CA SER A 110 -11.58 -0.74 -12.54
C SER A 110 -12.75 -1.54 -11.98
N ALA A 111 -13.42 -2.32 -12.84
CA ALA A 111 -14.45 -3.27 -12.42
C ALA A 111 -13.91 -4.44 -11.59
N ASP A 112 -12.62 -4.75 -11.73
CA ASP A 112 -11.97 -5.87 -11.04
C ASP A 112 -11.62 -5.54 -9.58
N LEU A 113 -11.62 -4.27 -9.21
CA LEU A 113 -11.37 -3.87 -7.83
C LEU A 113 -12.65 -4.02 -6.99
N ARG A 114 -12.53 -4.61 -5.80
CA ARG A 114 -13.66 -4.74 -4.88
C ARG A 114 -14.17 -3.36 -4.46
N ARG A 115 -15.49 -3.20 -4.34
CA ARG A 115 -16.12 -2.00 -3.80
C ARG A 115 -15.65 -1.67 -2.38
N GLY A 116 -15.52 -0.38 -2.10
CA GLY A 116 -15.02 0.13 -0.82
C GLY A 116 -13.51 0.02 -0.64
N VAL A 117 -12.78 -0.32 -1.71
CA VAL A 117 -11.32 -0.44 -1.71
C VAL A 117 -10.71 0.57 -2.67
N LEU A 118 -9.64 1.23 -2.23
CA LEU A 118 -8.69 1.95 -3.09
C LEU A 118 -7.39 1.16 -3.17
N ARG A 119 -6.77 1.11 -4.34
CA ARG A 119 -5.45 0.50 -4.51
C ARG A 119 -4.45 1.53 -4.99
N GLY A 120 -3.51 1.87 -4.10
CA GLY A 120 -2.41 2.78 -4.41
C GLY A 120 -1.15 2.01 -4.85
N GLN A 121 -0.39 2.57 -5.79
CA GLN A 121 0.94 2.08 -6.11
C GLN A 121 1.93 2.64 -5.09
N TYR A 122 2.77 1.80 -4.51
CA TYR A 122 3.85 2.25 -3.64
C TYR A 122 5.19 2.34 -4.38
N GLY A 123 6.17 2.99 -3.75
CA GLY A 123 7.50 3.17 -4.31
C GLY A 123 7.64 4.40 -5.21
N TRP A 124 6.62 5.25 -5.28
CA TRP A 124 6.68 6.54 -5.93
C TRP A 124 6.85 7.63 -4.87
N GLY A 125 7.78 8.53 -5.11
CA GLY A 125 7.99 9.69 -4.24
C GLY A 125 7.01 10.80 -4.56
N THR A 126 7.02 11.83 -3.72
CA THR A 126 6.36 13.10 -4.00
C THR A 126 7.08 13.84 -5.13
N SER A 127 6.47 14.90 -5.66
CA SER A 127 7.09 15.81 -6.62
C SER A 127 8.41 16.44 -6.12
N ALA A 128 8.69 16.36 -4.83
CA ALA A 128 9.94 16.78 -4.21
C ALA A 128 11.07 15.73 -4.31
N CYS A 129 10.80 14.52 -4.77
CA CYS A 129 11.84 13.54 -5.05
C CYS A 129 12.76 14.06 -6.15
N LEU A 130 14.07 13.87 -5.95
CA LEU A 130 15.13 14.16 -6.93
C LEU A 130 15.09 13.19 -8.13
N LEU A 131 13.90 12.79 -8.55
CA LEU A 131 13.74 11.99 -9.75
C LEU A 131 14.14 12.83 -10.97
N ARG A 132 14.91 12.23 -11.85
CA ARG A 132 15.37 12.84 -13.10
C ARG A 132 14.21 13.39 -13.94
N PHE A 133 13.03 12.81 -13.75
CA PHE A 133 11.81 13.22 -14.45
C PHE A 133 10.67 13.35 -13.43
N SER A 134 10.08 14.54 -13.38
CA SER A 134 8.82 14.75 -12.64
C SER A 134 7.72 13.85 -13.21
N LEU A 135 7.02 13.14 -12.32
CA LEU A 135 5.89 12.31 -12.71
C LEU A 135 4.60 12.98 -12.25
N GLU A 136 3.78 13.36 -13.21
CA GLU A 136 2.45 13.85 -12.89
C GLU A 136 1.65 12.75 -12.18
N GLY A 137 0.97 13.11 -11.08
CA GLY A 137 0.19 12.18 -10.27
C GLY A 137 1.03 11.32 -9.32
N SER A 138 2.36 11.52 -9.25
CA SER A 138 3.20 10.83 -8.27
C SER A 138 2.80 11.24 -6.86
N TYR A 139 2.74 10.25 -5.96
CA TYR A 139 2.38 10.43 -4.56
C TYR A 139 3.16 9.48 -3.66
N ASN A 140 3.26 9.82 -2.40
CA ASN A 140 3.89 8.98 -1.39
C ASN A 140 2.82 8.43 -0.43
N LEU A 141 2.55 7.13 -0.49
CA LEU A 141 1.57 6.49 0.41
C LEU A 141 1.94 6.62 1.89
N ASN A 142 3.22 6.80 2.21
CA ASN A 142 3.67 6.97 3.60
C ASN A 142 3.12 8.24 4.26
N GLU A 143 2.66 9.22 3.48
CA GLU A 143 2.00 10.41 4.02
C GLU A 143 0.63 10.11 4.64
N LEU A 144 0.06 8.94 4.35
CA LEU A 144 -1.22 8.47 4.90
C LEU A 144 -1.03 7.49 6.06
N THR A 145 0.19 6.97 6.26
CA THR A 145 0.46 5.95 7.28
C THR A 145 0.61 6.59 8.67
N ASP A 146 0.25 5.83 9.68
CA ASP A 146 0.46 6.19 11.07
C ASP A 146 1.67 5.41 11.60
N ALA A 147 2.70 6.11 12.08
CA ALA A 147 3.89 5.50 12.65
C ALA A 147 3.59 4.71 13.94
N ASP A 148 2.49 5.02 14.61
CA ASP A 148 2.06 4.35 15.84
C ASP A 148 1.16 3.14 15.55
N ALA A 149 0.69 2.98 14.30
CA ALA A 149 -0.10 1.83 13.87
C ALA A 149 0.82 0.67 13.48
N LEU A 150 1.13 -0.17 14.45
CA LEU A 150 1.99 -1.33 14.29
C LEU A 150 1.18 -2.61 14.26
N GLU A 151 1.65 -3.58 13.50
CA GLU A 151 1.12 -4.95 13.52
C GLU A 151 1.52 -5.59 14.86
N PRO A 152 0.54 -6.09 15.67
CA PRO A 152 0.81 -6.47 17.05
C PRO A 152 1.79 -7.63 17.23
N ALA A 153 1.88 -8.53 16.26
CA ALA A 153 2.72 -9.72 16.38
C ALA A 153 4.19 -9.46 16.00
N THR A 154 4.43 -8.59 15.01
CA THR A 154 5.76 -8.36 14.44
C THR A 154 6.33 -6.98 14.77
N GLY A 155 5.48 -6.03 15.12
CA GLY A 155 5.87 -4.63 15.29
C GLY A 155 6.11 -3.89 13.99
N ASP A 156 5.78 -4.49 12.85
CA ASP A 156 5.90 -3.85 11.54
C ASP A 156 4.84 -2.76 11.36
N ALA A 157 5.17 -1.73 10.58
CA ALA A 157 4.23 -0.68 10.26
C ALA A 157 3.07 -1.20 9.40
N CYS A 158 1.84 -0.85 9.76
CA CYS A 158 0.65 -1.21 8.98
C CYS A 158 0.56 -0.37 7.70
N PHE A 159 1.05 -0.89 6.58
CA PHE A 159 0.93 -0.26 5.25
C PHE A 159 -0.34 -0.65 4.50
N GLY A 160 -1.07 -1.63 4.98
CA GLY A 160 -2.32 -2.10 4.42
C GLY A 160 -3.51 -1.73 5.31
N ASP A 161 -4.72 -1.79 4.74
CA ASP A 161 -5.97 -1.53 5.47
C ASP A 161 -6.08 -0.12 6.10
N LEU A 162 -5.45 0.86 5.48
CA LEU A 162 -5.61 2.25 5.92
C LEU A 162 -7.02 2.74 5.62
N ARG A 163 -7.64 3.42 6.60
CA ARG A 163 -8.95 4.04 6.42
C ARG A 163 -8.78 5.43 5.84
N VAL A 164 -9.34 5.65 4.66
CA VAL A 164 -9.19 6.91 3.92
C VAL A 164 -10.51 7.38 3.36
N THR A 165 -10.61 8.69 3.11
CA THR A 165 -11.68 9.31 2.34
C THR A 165 -11.13 9.82 1.03
N ILE A 166 -12.00 9.99 0.03
CA ILE A 166 -11.64 10.53 -1.27
C ILE A 166 -12.60 11.62 -1.69
N ARG A 167 -12.08 12.65 -2.33
CA ARG A 167 -12.88 13.71 -2.95
C ARG A 167 -12.19 14.24 -4.20
N ARG A 168 -12.96 14.81 -5.12
CA ARG A 168 -12.39 15.50 -6.28
C ARG A 168 -11.48 16.66 -5.83
N GLU A 169 -10.36 16.83 -6.47
CA GLU A 169 -9.56 18.05 -6.34
C GLU A 169 -10.33 19.23 -6.98
N LYS A 170 -10.41 20.33 -6.26
CA LYS A 170 -11.07 21.56 -6.75
C LYS A 170 -10.13 22.36 -7.61
#